data_b3dda3d951101c79145073219b87179f
#
_entry.id   b3dda3d951101c79145073219b87179f
#
_cell.length_a   1.000
_cell.length_b   1.000
_cell.length_c   1.000
_cell.angle_alpha   90.00
_cell.angle_beta   90.00
_cell.angle_gamma   90.00
#
_symmetry.space_group_name_H-M   'P 1'
#
loop_
_entity.id
_entity.type
_entity.pdbx_description
1 polymer ?
#
loop_
_entity_poly.entity_id
_entity_poly.type
_entity_poly.pdbx_seq_one_letter_code
_entity_poly.pdbx_strand_id
1 'polypeptide(L)'
;MERLREQLAWLHEHHGLVGIKGGTEVEAQTFDEIWLMRRLSDKIVPLTVKIGGPEARNDIEFMLATGVDCILAPMVESPYSLRNFVSTMATLDRTGQAELAVNIETITAWRNLDDIFDSPAFDSIAQITVGRSDLSGSMGLEVDDDEVSRVTRDIISAARLRGKRTSVGGQVTTENARLVQDTLGAHCINTRHMLVSLSSGDASANIAAALLWEREYYNFCKKHFPTRSSFYRSRIASIEERIAAGEADCPLITGLALTGT
;
A
#
# COMPACT_ATOMS: atom_id res chain seq x y z
N MET A 1 -21.21 4.89 4.79
CA MET A 1 -20.53 3.85 3.98
C MET A 1 -20.74 4.14 2.49
N GLU A 2 -21.95 4.41 2.03
CA GLU A 2 -22.23 4.71 0.62
C GLU A 2 -21.37 5.85 0.08
N ARG A 3 -21.35 6.99 0.76
CA ARG A 3 -20.51 8.14 0.40
C ARG A 3 -19.02 7.77 0.22
N LEU A 4 -18.46 6.90 1.08
CA LEU A 4 -17.07 6.47 0.94
C LEU A 4 -16.86 5.60 -0.31
N ARG A 5 -17.85 4.81 -0.69
CA ARG A 5 -17.82 4.01 -1.92
C ARG A 5 -17.91 4.90 -3.17
N GLU A 6 -18.81 5.87 -3.17
CA GLU A 6 -18.95 6.85 -4.26
C GLU A 6 -17.66 7.64 -4.46
N GLN A 7 -17.03 8.09 -3.37
CA GLN A 7 -15.74 8.75 -3.41
C GLN A 7 -14.63 7.82 -3.92
N LEU A 8 -14.64 6.54 -3.54
CA LEU A 8 -13.67 5.55 -4.02
C LEU A 8 -13.82 5.30 -5.53
N ALA A 9 -15.05 5.17 -6.02
CA ALA A 9 -15.33 5.05 -7.45
C ALA A 9 -14.86 6.28 -8.22
N TRP A 10 -15.12 7.46 -7.69
CA TRP A 10 -14.67 8.72 -8.29
C TRP A 10 -13.14 8.83 -8.36
N LEU A 11 -12.44 8.41 -7.29
CA LEU A 11 -10.97 8.35 -7.29
C LEU A 11 -10.42 7.37 -8.34
N HIS A 12 -11.11 6.24 -8.51
CA HIS A 12 -10.75 5.27 -9.55
C HIS A 12 -10.89 5.86 -10.96
N GLU A 13 -11.98 6.59 -11.21
CA GLU A 13 -12.26 7.18 -12.53
C GLU A 13 -11.38 8.40 -12.86
N HIS A 14 -11.01 9.21 -11.85
CA HIS A 14 -10.43 10.54 -12.09
C HIS A 14 -9.02 10.73 -11.51
N HIS A 15 -8.59 9.92 -10.54
CA HIS A 15 -7.33 10.10 -9.81
C HIS A 15 -6.41 8.87 -9.83
N GLY A 16 -6.60 7.99 -10.83
CA GLY A 16 -5.72 6.86 -11.03
C GLY A 16 -5.66 5.86 -9.88
N LEU A 17 -6.68 5.79 -9.02
CA LEU A 17 -6.76 4.78 -8.00
C LEU A 17 -6.91 3.40 -8.66
N VAL A 18 -6.01 2.47 -8.34
CA VAL A 18 -5.99 1.11 -8.90
C VAL A 18 -6.17 0.01 -7.84
N GLY A 19 -6.22 0.38 -6.58
CA GLY A 19 -6.45 -0.55 -5.49
C GLY A 19 -6.49 0.14 -4.14
N ILE A 20 -7.01 -0.57 -3.13
CA ILE A 20 -6.85 -0.15 -1.73
C ILE A 20 -6.02 -1.18 -0.97
N LYS A 21 -5.38 -0.72 0.10
CA LYS A 21 -4.49 -1.53 0.92
C LYS A 21 -4.90 -1.49 2.40
N GLY A 22 -5.01 -2.66 3.01
CA GLY A 22 -5.11 -2.84 4.45
C GLY A 22 -3.88 -3.53 5.03
N GLY A 23 -3.87 -3.72 6.35
CA GLY A 23 -2.82 -4.49 7.00
C GLY A 23 -3.04 -4.72 8.49
N THR A 24 -2.61 -5.87 8.96
CA THR A 24 -2.65 -6.29 10.37
C THR A 24 -1.37 -5.93 11.12
N GLU A 25 -0.31 -5.57 10.39
CA GLU A 25 1.00 -5.20 10.93
C GLU A 25 1.01 -3.70 11.33
N VAL A 26 1.75 -2.83 10.65
CA VAL A 26 1.91 -1.40 11.01
C VAL A 26 0.62 -0.58 10.83
N GLU A 27 -0.25 -1.00 9.94
CA GLU A 27 -1.60 -0.45 9.80
C GLU A 27 -2.44 -0.75 11.04
N ALA A 28 -2.12 -1.84 11.73
CA ALA A 28 -2.76 -2.31 12.97
C ALA A 28 -4.29 -2.41 12.85
N GLN A 29 -4.78 -2.78 11.68
CA GLN A 29 -6.22 -2.95 11.45
C GLN A 29 -6.71 -4.24 12.11
N THR A 30 -7.89 -4.17 12.70
CA THR A 30 -8.63 -5.35 13.15
C THR A 30 -9.26 -6.06 11.95
N PHE A 31 -9.66 -7.29 12.15
CA PHE A 31 -10.37 -8.06 11.13
C PHE A 31 -11.69 -7.40 10.71
N ASP A 32 -12.41 -6.75 11.64
CA ASP A 32 -13.62 -5.99 11.31
C ASP A 32 -13.32 -4.78 10.39
N GLU A 33 -12.17 -4.13 10.57
CA GLU A 33 -11.73 -3.04 9.70
C GLU A 33 -11.34 -3.55 8.31
N ILE A 34 -10.72 -4.73 8.21
CA ILE A 34 -10.44 -5.38 6.91
C ILE A 34 -11.76 -5.76 6.22
N TRP A 35 -12.73 -6.32 6.94
CA TRP A 35 -14.08 -6.55 6.42
C TRP A 35 -14.74 -5.27 5.90
N LEU A 36 -14.61 -4.17 6.63
CA LEU A 36 -15.10 -2.88 6.18
C LEU A 36 -14.42 -2.46 4.88
N MET A 37 -13.10 -2.58 4.78
CA MET A 37 -12.36 -2.25 3.55
C MET A 37 -12.80 -3.12 2.37
N ARG A 38 -13.01 -4.45 2.56
CA ARG A 38 -13.55 -5.31 1.51
C ARG A 38 -14.91 -4.80 1.00
N ARG A 39 -15.81 -4.44 1.91
CA ARG A 39 -17.13 -3.91 1.54
C ARG A 39 -17.06 -2.55 0.85
N LEU A 40 -16.09 -1.72 1.20
CA LEU A 40 -15.86 -0.43 0.53
C LEU A 40 -15.33 -0.61 -0.88
N SER A 41 -14.41 -1.54 -1.10
CA SER A 41 -13.74 -1.75 -2.40
C SER A 41 -14.52 -2.66 -3.37
N ASP A 42 -15.49 -3.44 -2.87
CA ASP A 42 -16.19 -4.45 -3.65
C ASP A 42 -16.75 -3.91 -4.97
N LYS A 43 -16.36 -4.53 -6.09
CA LYS A 43 -16.70 -4.14 -7.46
C LYS A 43 -16.21 -2.75 -7.91
N ILE A 44 -15.29 -2.13 -7.14
CA ILE A 44 -14.69 -0.84 -7.52
C ILE A 44 -13.22 -1.03 -7.82
N VAL A 45 -12.43 -1.49 -6.82
CA VAL A 45 -10.98 -1.73 -6.96
C VAL A 45 -10.58 -2.92 -6.10
N PRO A 46 -9.48 -3.62 -6.44
CA PRO A 46 -8.96 -4.72 -5.63
C PRO A 46 -8.50 -4.26 -4.24
N LEU A 47 -8.60 -5.18 -3.28
CA LEU A 47 -8.09 -5.04 -1.93
C LEU A 47 -6.82 -5.87 -1.76
N THR A 48 -5.70 -5.20 -1.45
CA THR A 48 -4.46 -5.84 -0.99
C THR A 48 -4.39 -5.78 0.53
N VAL A 49 -3.98 -6.85 1.20
CA VAL A 49 -3.76 -6.82 2.66
C VAL A 49 -2.36 -7.27 3.02
N LYS A 50 -1.63 -6.40 3.75
CA LYS A 50 -0.34 -6.71 4.34
C LYS A 50 -0.56 -7.51 5.63
N ILE A 51 -0.02 -8.73 5.67
CA ILE A 51 -0.12 -9.65 6.80
C ILE A 51 1.00 -9.42 7.82
N GLY A 52 0.87 -9.98 9.03
CA GLY A 52 1.81 -9.75 10.14
C GLY A 52 3.20 -10.39 9.96
N GLY A 53 3.43 -11.11 8.87
CA GLY A 53 4.71 -11.73 8.52
C GLY A 53 4.55 -12.78 7.42
N PRO A 54 5.63 -13.26 6.80
CA PRO A 54 5.57 -14.21 5.68
C PRO A 54 4.81 -15.50 5.96
N GLU A 55 4.73 -15.91 7.22
CA GLU A 55 4.05 -17.15 7.66
C GLU A 55 2.89 -16.89 8.62
N ALA A 56 2.27 -15.70 8.57
CA ALA A 56 1.13 -15.34 9.43
C ALA A 56 -0.15 -16.09 9.02
N ARG A 57 -0.22 -17.40 9.33
CA ARG A 57 -1.27 -18.32 8.89
C ARG A 57 -2.67 -17.86 9.27
N ASN A 58 -2.86 -17.38 10.50
CA ASN A 58 -4.16 -16.89 10.95
C ASN A 58 -4.63 -15.68 10.13
N ASP A 59 -3.71 -14.77 9.81
CA ASP A 59 -4.02 -13.64 8.94
C ASP A 59 -4.42 -14.14 7.54
N ILE A 60 -3.60 -15.01 6.94
CA ILE A 60 -3.84 -15.56 5.61
C ILE A 60 -5.21 -16.23 5.53
N GLU A 61 -5.55 -17.13 6.47
CA GLU A 61 -6.85 -17.82 6.50
C GLU A 61 -8.01 -16.82 6.58
N PHE A 62 -7.89 -15.80 7.43
CA PHE A 62 -8.91 -14.77 7.54
C PHE A 62 -9.03 -13.94 6.26
N MET A 63 -7.90 -13.54 5.64
CA MET A 63 -7.90 -12.75 4.41
C MET A 63 -8.54 -13.53 3.24
N LEU A 64 -8.23 -14.82 3.12
CA LEU A 64 -8.84 -15.70 2.13
C LEU A 64 -10.36 -15.82 2.36
N ALA A 65 -10.80 -16.02 3.60
CA ALA A 65 -12.23 -16.07 3.96
C ALA A 65 -12.95 -14.72 3.70
N THR A 66 -12.24 -13.61 3.78
CA THR A 66 -12.75 -12.27 3.49
C THR A 66 -12.82 -11.98 1.98
N GLY A 67 -12.13 -12.78 1.15
CA GLY A 67 -12.07 -12.60 -0.29
C GLY A 67 -11.21 -11.40 -0.70
N VAL A 68 -10.04 -11.22 -0.06
CA VAL A 68 -9.05 -10.24 -0.50
C VAL A 68 -8.44 -10.66 -1.83
N ASP A 69 -8.09 -9.69 -2.67
CA ASP A 69 -7.60 -9.95 -4.02
C ASP A 69 -6.08 -10.19 -4.05
N CYS A 70 -5.34 -9.65 -3.05
CA CYS A 70 -3.90 -9.80 -2.98
C CYS A 70 -3.41 -9.86 -1.52
N ILE A 71 -2.55 -10.82 -1.22
CA ILE A 71 -1.87 -10.93 0.09
C ILE A 71 -0.43 -10.48 -0.06
N LEU A 72 -0.04 -9.50 0.76
CA LEU A 72 1.27 -8.88 0.77
C LEU A 72 2.07 -9.33 2.00
N ALA A 73 3.15 -10.07 1.79
CA ALA A 73 4.07 -10.43 2.86
C ALA A 73 5.11 -9.33 3.10
N PRO A 74 5.21 -8.79 4.34
CA PRO A 74 6.25 -7.84 4.70
C PRO A 74 7.59 -8.54 4.92
N MET A 75 8.70 -7.75 5.00
CA MET A 75 9.99 -8.19 5.53
C MET A 75 10.56 -9.46 4.88
N VAL A 76 10.42 -9.58 3.56
CA VAL A 76 11.03 -10.70 2.82
C VAL A 76 12.49 -10.38 2.55
N GLU A 77 13.39 -10.99 3.33
CA GLU A 77 14.82 -10.68 3.34
C GLU A 77 15.73 -11.83 2.82
N SER A 78 15.14 -12.95 2.46
CA SER A 78 15.88 -14.11 1.98
C SER A 78 15.05 -15.01 1.06
N PRO A 79 15.70 -15.86 0.24
CA PRO A 79 15.01 -16.90 -0.52
C PRO A 79 14.20 -17.87 0.36
N TYR A 80 14.68 -18.10 1.60
CA TYR A 80 13.99 -18.95 2.55
C TYR A 80 12.64 -18.34 3.00
N SER A 81 12.65 -17.07 3.37
CA SER A 81 11.44 -16.33 3.75
C SER A 81 10.41 -16.28 2.59
N LEU A 82 10.87 -16.01 1.36
CA LEU A 82 10.02 -16.04 0.18
C LEU A 82 9.38 -17.41 -0.06
N ARG A 83 10.19 -18.48 0.00
CA ARG A 83 9.72 -19.85 -0.18
C ARG A 83 8.68 -20.24 0.89
N ASN A 84 8.88 -19.85 2.13
CA ASN A 84 7.95 -20.13 3.22
C ASN A 84 6.61 -19.43 3.00
N PHE A 85 6.62 -18.17 2.56
CA PHE A 85 5.39 -17.47 2.20
C PHE A 85 4.63 -18.19 1.08
N VAL A 86 5.31 -18.47 -0.05
CA VAL A 86 4.67 -19.15 -1.19
C VAL A 86 4.16 -20.54 -0.81
N SER A 87 4.93 -21.31 -0.03
CA SER A 87 4.50 -22.64 0.43
C SER A 87 3.30 -22.57 1.38
N THR A 88 3.26 -21.56 2.26
CA THR A 88 2.11 -21.32 3.15
C THR A 88 0.87 -20.97 2.33
N MET A 89 0.99 -20.08 1.37
CA MET A 89 -0.10 -19.73 0.47
C MET A 89 -0.59 -20.96 -0.33
N ALA A 90 0.31 -21.74 -0.92
CA ALA A 90 -0.06 -22.95 -1.67
C ALA A 90 -0.80 -23.99 -0.80
N THR A 91 -0.56 -23.99 0.50
CA THR A 91 -1.25 -24.87 1.46
C THR A 91 -2.65 -24.37 1.80
N LEU A 92 -2.81 -23.06 2.01
CA LEU A 92 -4.04 -22.44 2.50
C LEU A 92 -4.96 -21.98 1.38
N ASP A 93 -4.42 -21.40 0.31
CA ASP A 93 -5.17 -20.97 -0.88
C ASP A 93 -5.12 -22.04 -1.99
N ARG A 94 -5.86 -23.10 -1.80
CA ARG A 94 -5.92 -24.21 -2.78
C ARG A 94 -6.55 -23.84 -4.11
N THR A 95 -7.28 -22.76 -4.17
CA THR A 95 -7.97 -22.29 -5.37
C THR A 95 -7.17 -21.24 -6.14
N GLY A 96 -6.11 -20.70 -5.55
CA GLY A 96 -5.31 -19.63 -6.14
C GLY A 96 -6.10 -18.34 -6.34
N GLN A 97 -6.98 -18.02 -5.38
CA GLN A 97 -7.88 -16.86 -5.50
C GLN A 97 -7.20 -15.54 -5.24
N ALA A 98 -6.10 -15.53 -4.46
CA ALA A 98 -5.37 -14.32 -4.10
C ALA A 98 -4.03 -14.25 -4.83
N GLU A 99 -3.73 -13.09 -5.39
CA GLU A 99 -2.38 -12.78 -5.88
C GLU A 99 -1.39 -12.67 -4.72
N LEU A 100 -0.11 -12.97 -5.00
CA LEU A 100 0.96 -12.86 -4.02
C LEU A 100 1.81 -11.63 -4.30
N ALA A 101 2.02 -10.84 -3.25
CA ALA A 101 2.93 -9.69 -3.27
C ALA A 101 3.91 -9.76 -2.11
N VAL A 102 5.08 -9.15 -2.26
CA VAL A 102 6.08 -9.06 -1.20
C VAL A 102 6.65 -7.66 -1.08
N ASN A 103 6.98 -7.27 0.15
CA ASN A 103 7.78 -6.09 0.42
C ASN A 103 9.28 -6.44 0.40
N ILE A 104 10.03 -5.66 -0.37
CA ILE A 104 11.48 -5.54 -0.27
C ILE A 104 11.74 -4.17 0.37
N GLU A 105 12.01 -4.16 1.66
CA GLU A 105 11.92 -2.94 2.47
C GLU A 105 13.04 -2.79 3.51
N THR A 106 14.16 -3.54 3.33
CA THR A 106 15.34 -3.38 4.19
C THR A 106 16.62 -3.46 3.36
N ILE A 107 17.70 -2.88 3.90
CA ILE A 107 19.04 -2.99 3.28
C ILE A 107 19.51 -4.45 3.22
N THR A 108 19.06 -5.31 4.13
CA THR A 108 19.33 -6.74 4.10
C THR A 108 18.66 -7.41 2.91
N ALA A 109 17.37 -7.09 2.69
CA ALA A 109 16.64 -7.58 1.52
C ALA A 109 17.27 -7.13 0.20
N TRP A 110 17.70 -5.87 0.10
CA TRP A 110 18.40 -5.36 -1.09
C TRP A 110 19.74 -6.07 -1.33
N ARG A 111 20.53 -6.34 -0.28
CA ARG A 111 21.81 -7.11 -0.42
C ARG A 111 21.60 -8.54 -0.88
N ASN A 112 20.44 -9.13 -0.57
CA ASN A 112 20.08 -10.49 -0.95
C ASN A 112 19.14 -10.51 -2.20
N LEU A 113 19.01 -9.38 -2.91
CA LEU A 113 17.97 -9.19 -3.94
C LEU A 113 18.07 -10.23 -5.07
N ASP A 114 19.27 -10.47 -5.58
CA ASP A 114 19.47 -11.44 -6.67
C ASP A 114 19.10 -12.85 -6.20
N ASP A 115 19.55 -13.28 -5.02
CA ASP A 115 19.22 -14.59 -4.47
C ASP A 115 17.70 -14.75 -4.24
N ILE A 116 17.01 -13.69 -3.79
CA ILE A 116 15.56 -13.68 -3.60
C ILE A 116 14.84 -13.81 -4.97
N PHE A 117 15.27 -13.02 -5.95
CA PHE A 117 14.61 -12.95 -7.26
C PHE A 117 14.95 -14.13 -8.18
N ASP A 118 16.06 -14.80 -7.96
CA ASP A 118 16.44 -16.02 -8.68
C ASP A 118 15.87 -17.31 -8.03
N SER A 119 15.21 -17.18 -6.87
CA SER A 119 14.52 -18.29 -6.23
C SER A 119 13.30 -18.73 -7.09
N PRO A 120 13.10 -20.05 -7.29
CA PRO A 120 11.92 -20.55 -8.01
C PRO A 120 10.57 -20.08 -7.41
N ALA A 121 10.53 -19.78 -6.10
CA ALA A 121 9.35 -19.23 -5.46
C ALA A 121 8.97 -17.83 -5.98
N PHE A 122 9.92 -17.09 -6.55
CA PHE A 122 9.67 -15.75 -7.08
C PHE A 122 8.74 -15.75 -8.29
N ASP A 123 8.68 -16.83 -9.05
CA ASP A 123 7.76 -16.96 -10.19
C ASP A 123 6.31 -16.76 -9.78
N SER A 124 5.93 -17.20 -8.56
CA SER A 124 4.59 -17.06 -8.00
C SER A 124 4.24 -15.63 -7.56
N ILE A 125 5.21 -14.73 -7.49
CA ILE A 125 4.98 -13.35 -7.02
C ILE A 125 4.49 -12.49 -8.19
N ALA A 126 3.37 -11.81 -7.98
CA ALA A 126 2.79 -10.91 -8.97
C ALA A 126 3.31 -9.47 -8.83
N GLN A 127 3.63 -9.05 -7.60
CA GLN A 127 3.97 -7.65 -7.31
C GLN A 127 5.07 -7.52 -6.26
N ILE A 128 5.97 -6.57 -6.50
CA ILE A 128 6.99 -6.11 -5.53
C ILE A 128 6.62 -4.71 -5.05
N THR A 129 6.60 -4.53 -3.73
CA THR A 129 6.43 -3.23 -3.10
C THR A 129 7.71 -2.83 -2.38
N VAL A 130 8.16 -1.60 -2.55
CA VAL A 130 9.28 -1.04 -1.77
C VAL A 130 8.71 -0.14 -0.68
N GLY A 131 8.89 -0.53 0.57
CA GLY A 131 8.53 0.25 1.76
C GLY A 131 9.69 1.16 2.17
N ARG A 132 9.72 2.41 1.66
CA ARG A 132 10.84 3.33 1.90
C ARG A 132 11.06 3.71 3.36
N SER A 133 10.01 3.70 4.20
CA SER A 133 10.12 3.98 5.64
C SER A 133 11.01 2.94 6.36
N ASP A 134 10.74 1.66 6.12
CA ASP A 134 11.51 0.58 6.73
C ASP A 134 12.90 0.47 6.07
N LEU A 135 12.97 0.70 4.76
CA LEU A 135 14.24 0.74 4.04
C LEU A 135 15.17 1.82 4.61
N SER A 136 14.71 3.07 4.69
CA SER A 136 15.49 4.18 5.23
C SER A 136 15.88 3.95 6.69
N GLY A 137 14.93 3.47 7.51
CA GLY A 137 15.19 3.08 8.90
C GLY A 137 16.28 2.02 9.04
N SER A 138 16.26 0.99 8.16
CA SER A 138 17.30 -0.07 8.15
C SER A 138 18.68 0.41 7.69
N MET A 139 18.71 1.54 6.97
CA MET A 139 19.94 2.19 6.51
C MET A 139 20.45 3.26 7.49
N GLY A 140 19.61 3.68 8.46
CA GLY A 140 19.91 4.82 9.34
C GLY A 140 19.88 6.17 8.62
N LEU A 141 19.02 6.30 7.60
CA LEU A 141 18.87 7.46 6.73
C LEU A 141 17.44 8.00 6.77
N GLU A 142 17.24 9.20 6.21
CA GLU A 142 15.90 9.76 6.00
C GLU A 142 15.29 9.22 4.69
N VAL A 143 13.96 9.22 4.59
CA VAL A 143 13.24 8.57 3.48
C VAL A 143 13.52 9.17 2.10
N ASP A 144 13.82 10.44 2.06
CA ASP A 144 14.07 11.19 0.81
C ASP A 144 15.58 11.38 0.52
N ASP A 145 16.47 10.70 1.26
CA ASP A 145 17.90 10.66 0.96
C ASP A 145 18.17 10.02 -0.40
N ASP A 146 19.15 10.56 -1.13
CA ASP A 146 19.55 10.07 -2.46
C ASP A 146 19.90 8.59 -2.49
N GLU A 147 20.52 8.09 -1.42
CA GLU A 147 20.91 6.69 -1.31
C GLU A 147 19.69 5.77 -1.16
N VAL A 148 18.67 6.17 -0.40
CA VAL A 148 17.39 5.45 -0.30
C VAL A 148 16.68 5.44 -1.64
N SER A 149 16.70 6.56 -2.35
CA SER A 149 16.14 6.67 -3.70
C SER A 149 16.89 5.80 -4.71
N ARG A 150 18.23 5.71 -4.62
CA ARG A 150 19.05 4.84 -5.44
C ARG A 150 18.72 3.37 -5.22
N VAL A 151 18.71 2.91 -3.96
CA VAL A 151 18.38 1.52 -3.60
C VAL A 151 16.94 1.19 -4.03
N THR A 152 16.01 2.12 -3.85
CA THR A 152 14.61 1.94 -4.31
C THR A 152 14.56 1.71 -5.83
N ARG A 153 15.27 2.51 -6.63
CA ARG A 153 15.34 2.33 -8.09
C ARG A 153 15.96 0.99 -8.50
N ASP A 154 17.01 0.56 -7.80
CA ASP A 154 17.65 -0.73 -8.07
C ASP A 154 16.64 -1.87 -7.90
N ILE A 155 15.90 -1.90 -6.78
CA ILE A 155 14.85 -2.91 -6.51
C ILE A 155 13.75 -2.86 -7.57
N ILE A 156 13.23 -1.69 -7.85
CA ILE A 156 12.15 -1.49 -8.84
C ILE A 156 12.60 -1.95 -10.24
N SER A 157 13.80 -1.56 -10.66
CA SER A 157 14.35 -1.93 -11.96
C SER A 157 14.55 -3.44 -12.09
N ALA A 158 15.11 -4.08 -11.06
CA ALA A 158 15.31 -5.53 -11.03
C ALA A 158 13.99 -6.32 -11.07
N ALA A 159 12.95 -5.84 -10.37
CA ALA A 159 11.62 -6.44 -10.39
C ALA A 159 10.93 -6.27 -11.76
N ARG A 160 11.02 -5.08 -12.35
CA ARG A 160 10.45 -4.80 -13.68
C ARG A 160 11.10 -5.61 -14.79
N LEU A 161 12.43 -5.81 -14.76
CA LEU A 161 13.14 -6.67 -15.70
C LEU A 161 12.66 -8.12 -15.65
N ARG A 162 12.11 -8.56 -14.51
CA ARG A 162 11.51 -9.89 -14.32
C ARG A 162 9.98 -9.88 -14.56
N GLY A 163 9.43 -8.80 -15.13
CA GLY A 163 8.00 -8.70 -15.49
C GLY A 163 7.05 -8.50 -14.33
N LYS A 164 7.55 -8.11 -13.13
CA LYS A 164 6.69 -7.93 -11.96
C LYS A 164 6.09 -6.53 -11.92
N ARG A 165 4.84 -6.43 -11.42
CA ARG A 165 4.27 -5.12 -11.06
C ARG A 165 5.04 -4.55 -9.88
N THR A 166 5.15 -3.22 -9.82
CA THR A 166 5.92 -2.56 -8.78
C THR A 166 5.16 -1.40 -8.16
N SER A 167 5.31 -1.23 -6.86
CA SER A 167 4.80 -0.07 -6.15
C SER A 167 5.80 0.44 -5.12
N VAL A 168 5.70 1.72 -4.79
CA VAL A 168 6.55 2.39 -3.81
C VAL A 168 5.67 3.04 -2.75
N GLY A 169 6.00 2.83 -1.48
CA GLY A 169 5.36 3.45 -0.34
C GLY A 169 6.37 3.99 0.67
N GLY A 170 5.88 4.45 1.80
CA GLY A 170 6.68 5.01 2.89
C GLY A 170 6.75 6.53 2.85
N GLN A 171 6.16 7.17 3.87
CA GLN A 171 6.11 8.62 4.09
C GLN A 171 5.73 9.44 2.83
N VAL A 172 4.82 8.91 2.01
CA VAL A 172 4.36 9.60 0.82
C VAL A 172 3.54 10.83 1.23
N THR A 173 3.92 11.99 0.68
CA THR A 173 3.26 13.29 0.85
C THR A 173 2.87 13.85 -0.52
N THR A 174 2.10 14.92 -0.54
CA THR A 174 1.80 15.66 -1.77
C THR A 174 3.05 16.29 -2.39
N GLU A 175 4.02 16.66 -1.57
CA GLU A 175 5.29 17.26 -2.00
C GLU A 175 6.18 16.22 -2.71
N ASN A 176 6.44 15.05 -2.07
CA ASN A 176 7.38 14.07 -2.62
C ASN A 176 6.77 13.13 -3.67
N ALA A 177 5.45 13.15 -3.87
CA ALA A 177 4.78 12.28 -4.83
C ALA A 177 5.27 12.49 -6.28
N ARG A 178 5.54 13.74 -6.67
CA ARG A 178 6.08 14.06 -8.01
C ARG A 178 7.50 13.54 -8.16
N LEU A 179 8.36 13.69 -7.14
CA LEU A 179 9.71 13.13 -7.16
C LEU A 179 9.65 11.60 -7.36
N VAL A 180 8.77 10.91 -6.63
CA VAL A 180 8.56 9.47 -6.80
C VAL A 180 8.12 9.13 -8.23
N GLN A 181 7.18 9.91 -8.79
CA GLN A 181 6.70 9.72 -10.16
C GLN A 181 7.82 9.85 -11.19
N ASP A 182 8.65 10.88 -11.06
CA ASP A 182 9.63 11.25 -12.08
C ASP A 182 10.92 10.42 -11.99
N THR A 183 11.25 9.88 -10.80
CA THR A 183 12.59 9.35 -10.55
C THR A 183 12.67 7.86 -10.21
N LEU A 184 11.63 7.27 -9.60
CA LEU A 184 11.75 5.91 -9.07
C LEU A 184 11.32 4.81 -10.05
N GLY A 185 10.58 5.15 -11.11
CA GLY A 185 10.22 4.21 -12.16
C GLY A 185 9.25 3.10 -11.78
N ALA A 186 8.54 3.20 -10.66
CA ALA A 186 7.52 2.25 -10.24
C ALA A 186 6.23 2.40 -11.09
N HIS A 187 5.37 1.37 -11.11
CA HIS A 187 4.06 1.47 -11.73
C HIS A 187 3.07 2.25 -10.87
N CYS A 188 3.17 2.11 -9.54
CA CYS A 188 2.25 2.70 -8.60
C CYS A 188 2.97 3.31 -7.39
N ILE A 189 2.29 4.25 -6.75
CA ILE A 189 2.66 4.84 -5.46
C ILE A 189 1.60 4.50 -4.41
N ASN A 190 2.04 4.21 -3.18
CA ASN A 190 1.14 3.87 -2.08
C ASN A 190 1.11 4.98 -1.04
N THR A 191 -0.07 5.45 -0.69
CA THR A 191 -0.30 6.00 0.63
C THR A 191 -0.45 4.84 1.65
N ARG A 192 -1.04 5.06 2.82
CA ARG A 192 -1.29 3.96 3.75
C ARG A 192 -2.33 2.97 3.21
N HIS A 193 -3.41 3.51 2.65
CA HIS A 193 -4.57 2.71 2.22
C HIS A 193 -4.89 2.79 0.74
N MET A 194 -4.21 3.61 -0.02
CA MET A 194 -4.52 3.84 -1.43
C MET A 194 -3.34 3.45 -2.32
N LEU A 195 -3.60 2.74 -3.40
CA LEU A 195 -2.64 2.40 -4.46
C LEU A 195 -3.00 3.21 -5.70
N VAL A 196 -2.13 4.13 -6.08
CA VAL A 196 -2.35 5.09 -7.17
C VAL A 196 -1.37 4.83 -8.31
N SER A 197 -1.86 4.78 -9.53
CA SER A 197 -1.05 4.63 -10.74
C SER A 197 -0.22 5.88 -11.01
N LEU A 198 1.07 5.71 -11.24
CA LEU A 198 1.98 6.81 -11.60
C LEU A 198 1.90 7.22 -13.09
N SER A 199 1.13 6.49 -13.90
CA SER A 199 0.82 6.85 -15.28
C SER A 199 -0.44 7.72 -15.42
N SER A 200 -1.15 8.00 -14.34
CA SER A 200 -2.45 8.68 -14.35
C SER A 200 -2.33 10.14 -13.90
N GLY A 201 -1.84 11.02 -14.77
CA GLY A 201 -1.80 12.46 -14.50
C GLY A 201 -0.78 12.88 -13.42
N ASP A 202 -1.11 13.92 -12.67
CA ASP A 202 -0.23 14.51 -11.63
C ASP A 202 -0.30 13.70 -10.34
N ALA A 203 0.79 13.09 -9.95
CA ALA A 203 0.89 12.30 -8.73
C ALA A 203 0.58 13.12 -7.46
N SER A 204 0.97 14.39 -7.39
CA SER A 204 0.70 15.24 -6.22
C SER A 204 -0.79 15.44 -6.01
N ALA A 205 -1.53 15.76 -7.09
CA ALA A 205 -2.98 15.93 -7.04
C ALA A 205 -3.69 14.61 -6.68
N ASN A 206 -3.24 13.49 -7.27
CA ASN A 206 -3.82 12.18 -7.01
C ASN A 206 -3.57 11.71 -5.56
N ILE A 207 -2.38 11.97 -5.01
CA ILE A 207 -2.06 11.67 -3.61
C ILE A 207 -2.83 12.58 -2.66
N ALA A 208 -3.02 13.87 -2.97
CA ALA A 208 -3.87 14.75 -2.18
C ALA A 208 -5.30 14.20 -2.06
N ALA A 209 -5.89 13.80 -3.18
CA ALA A 209 -7.22 13.21 -3.22
C ALA A 209 -7.31 11.87 -2.45
N ALA A 210 -6.28 11.03 -2.57
CA ALA A 210 -6.16 9.78 -1.82
C ALA A 210 -6.09 10.01 -0.30
N LEU A 211 -5.28 10.96 0.15
CA LEU A 211 -5.14 11.33 1.57
C LEU A 211 -6.45 11.91 2.15
N LEU A 212 -7.18 12.69 1.37
CA LEU A 212 -8.50 13.20 1.78
C LEU A 212 -9.49 12.06 2.00
N TRP A 213 -9.51 11.06 1.13
CA TRP A 213 -10.34 9.88 1.33
C TRP A 213 -9.91 9.08 2.58
N GLU A 214 -8.63 8.88 2.82
CA GLU A 214 -8.12 8.22 4.04
C GLU A 214 -8.58 8.95 5.30
N ARG A 215 -8.59 10.28 5.29
CA ARG A 215 -9.11 11.09 6.40
C ARG A 215 -10.59 10.81 6.65
N GLU A 216 -11.41 10.79 5.61
CA GLU A 216 -12.85 10.49 5.72
C GLU A 216 -13.08 9.04 6.18
N TYR A 217 -12.29 8.08 5.70
CA TYR A 217 -12.30 6.69 6.15
C TYR A 217 -12.02 6.60 7.67
N TYR A 218 -10.99 7.26 8.17
CA TYR A 218 -10.70 7.25 9.60
C TYR A 218 -11.74 8.02 10.44
N ASN A 219 -12.36 9.06 9.89
CA ASN A 219 -13.50 9.72 10.53
C ASN A 219 -14.71 8.78 10.63
N PHE A 220 -14.94 7.97 9.61
CA PHE A 220 -15.96 6.92 9.64
C PHE A 220 -15.62 5.86 10.69
N CYS A 221 -14.40 5.32 10.68
CA CYS A 221 -13.94 4.33 11.65
C CYS A 221 -14.04 4.82 13.10
N LYS A 222 -13.69 6.07 13.35
CA LYS A 222 -13.81 6.70 14.69
C LYS A 222 -15.22 6.65 15.25
N LYS A 223 -16.25 6.74 14.39
CA LYS A 223 -17.67 6.66 14.78
C LYS A 223 -18.12 5.20 14.99
N HIS A 224 -17.59 4.26 14.20
CA HIS A 224 -18.07 2.87 14.20
C HIS A 224 -17.27 1.96 15.14
N PHE A 225 -16.03 2.33 15.46
CA PHE A 225 -15.14 1.61 16.36
C PHE A 225 -14.65 2.53 17.50
N PRO A 226 -15.55 2.95 18.42
CA PRO A 226 -15.25 4.00 19.40
C PRO A 226 -14.13 3.65 20.37
N THR A 227 -13.90 2.36 20.65
CA THR A 227 -12.79 1.87 21.50
C THR A 227 -11.41 2.21 20.93
N ARG A 228 -11.30 2.45 19.63
CA ARG A 228 -10.06 2.83 18.92
C ARG A 228 -10.00 4.31 18.53
N SER A 229 -10.86 5.15 19.09
CA SER A 229 -11.00 6.54 18.70
C SER A 229 -9.69 7.36 18.82
N SER A 230 -8.84 7.09 19.83
CA SER A 230 -7.53 7.74 19.97
C SER A 230 -6.57 7.38 18.83
N PHE A 231 -6.54 6.10 18.42
CA PHE A 231 -5.77 5.62 17.29
C PHE A 231 -6.18 6.34 16.00
N TYR A 232 -7.46 6.44 15.71
CA TYR A 232 -7.92 7.14 14.50
C TYR A 232 -7.64 8.63 14.51
N ARG A 233 -7.70 9.29 15.69
CA ARG A 233 -7.29 10.71 15.80
C ARG A 233 -5.83 10.93 15.45
N SER A 234 -4.94 10.07 15.93
CA SER A 234 -3.52 10.12 15.58
C SER A 234 -3.30 9.93 14.06
N ARG A 235 -4.03 9.00 13.44
CA ARG A 235 -3.95 8.77 11.98
C ARG A 235 -4.45 9.97 11.18
N ILE A 236 -5.54 10.60 11.60
CA ILE A 236 -6.08 11.82 10.97
C ILE A 236 -5.06 12.96 11.06
N ALA A 237 -4.47 13.20 12.23
CA ALA A 237 -3.45 14.26 12.41
C ALA A 237 -2.25 14.03 11.47
N SER A 238 -1.73 12.81 11.40
CA SER A 238 -0.64 12.46 10.47
C SER A 238 -1.02 12.66 8.99
N ILE A 239 -2.27 12.44 8.61
CA ILE A 239 -2.73 12.70 7.24
C ILE A 239 -2.78 14.22 6.97
N GLU A 240 -3.27 15.00 7.91
CA GLU A 240 -3.35 16.47 7.80
C GLU A 240 -1.95 17.08 7.65
N GLU A 241 -0.96 16.59 8.41
CA GLU A 241 0.45 16.99 8.24
C GLU A 241 0.98 16.66 6.84
N ARG A 242 0.67 15.48 6.30
CA ARG A 242 1.11 15.05 4.96
C ARG A 242 0.44 15.82 3.82
N ILE A 243 -0.77 16.30 4.02
CA ILE A 243 -1.46 17.20 3.08
C ILE A 243 -0.83 18.60 3.14
N ALA A 244 -0.58 19.11 4.35
CA ALA A 244 -0.03 20.44 4.56
C ALA A 244 1.44 20.58 4.10
N ALA A 245 2.20 19.48 4.00
CA ALA A 245 3.57 19.47 3.49
C ALA A 245 3.69 19.83 1.99
N GLY A 246 2.58 19.80 1.24
CA GLY A 246 2.54 20.32 -0.13
C GLY A 246 1.86 21.68 -0.15
N GLU A 247 2.37 22.65 -0.91
CA GLU A 247 1.66 23.90 -1.19
C GLU A 247 0.35 23.57 -1.93
N ALA A 248 -0.70 23.38 -1.17
CA ALA A 248 -1.98 22.94 -1.71
C ALA A 248 -2.87 24.13 -2.07
N ASP A 249 -2.61 24.75 -3.18
CA ASP A 249 -3.70 25.23 -4.03
C ASP A 249 -4.29 24.02 -4.77
N CYS A 250 -4.90 23.11 -4.03
CA CYS A 250 -5.64 22.00 -4.65
C CYS A 250 -7.13 22.40 -4.73
N PRO A 251 -7.66 22.78 -5.91
CA PRO A 251 -9.07 23.14 -6.11
C PRO A 251 -10.03 22.01 -5.73
N LEU A 252 -9.53 20.80 -5.49
CA LEU A 252 -10.28 19.57 -5.20
C LEU A 252 -10.84 19.48 -3.77
N ILE A 253 -10.38 20.33 -2.85
CA ILE A 253 -10.92 20.36 -1.47
C ILE A 253 -12.40 20.76 -1.48
N THR A 254 -12.82 21.55 -2.45
CA THR A 254 -14.20 22.01 -2.59
C THR A 254 -15.14 21.00 -3.24
N GLY A 255 -14.66 20.16 -4.17
CA GLY A 255 -15.50 19.19 -4.89
C GLY A 255 -15.92 17.97 -4.05
N LEU A 256 -15.04 17.44 -3.22
CA LEU A 256 -15.34 16.33 -2.31
C LEU A 256 -16.19 16.75 -1.08
N ALA A 257 -16.20 18.05 -0.77
CA ALA A 257 -17.01 18.61 0.30
C ALA A 257 -18.44 19.02 -0.12
N LEU A 258 -18.71 19.19 -1.43
CA LEU A 258 -19.93 19.83 -1.93
C LEU A 258 -21.02 18.89 -2.44
N THR A 259 -20.90 17.57 -2.35
CA THR A 259 -22.00 16.64 -2.65
C THR A 259 -22.67 16.11 -1.37
N GLY A 260 -23.07 17.01 -0.48
CA GLY A 260 -23.73 16.68 0.78
C GLY A 260 -24.67 17.78 1.23
N THR A 261 -25.81 17.92 0.54
CA THR A 261 -27.06 18.46 1.12
C THR A 261 -28.13 17.40 1.00
#